data_451b87ef1b03fa977dbdfae35678d7fc
#
_entry.id   451b87ef1b03fa977dbdfae35678d7fc
#
_cell.length_a   1.000
_cell.length_b   1.000
_cell.length_c   1.000
_cell.angle_alpha   90.00
_cell.angle_beta   90.00
_cell.angle_gamma   90.00
#
_symmetry.space_group_name_H-M   'P 1'
#
loop_
_entity.id
_entity.type
_entity.pdbx_description
1 polymer ?
#
loop_
_entity_poly.entity_id
_entity_poly.type
_entity_poly.pdbx_seq_one_letter_code
_entity_poly.pdbx_strand_id
1 'polypeptide(L)'
;MPAENLPETSTPRAADGRFRTPRRVSVIVGLSAAVAAALAWYGNRHNFYDLKIYLSAMRWWADGNPLYDYSQPDVVQGELYFTYPPFTALLLRPFAVLSNGYTATIFTVGTLLALVVTTVWLVTPIARRRGLPRWWLAGLAVPLVVLIEPTRETIFLGQINMLLVVLILADLLFAVPKGSRWAGVGIGLATAIKLFPGIFIVYLLVTRRWRAALVSCVAAAGATLLAAAVLPAESWRFWTQELWSTERVGRSDYTGNQSLQGLLGRLVAPDEPSRLIWLVLVAVVAGYGLWRAAQAVRAGDELAGLTLTGLVAALIAPITWPHHVYWFVPALILLLDAALRQPAGIDAALRQPDGSDTAAVPQPDGPAARSGVRTAGLLAVAAGTFAALVFGVVSLIDWGHDRVPTDDPVTFLLRNLYVLAAALLLVSLPIRRTPAESPR
;
A
#
# COMPACT_ATOMS: atom_id res chain seq x y z
N MET A 1 -74.78 -8.40 -2.62
CA MET A 1 -73.59 -9.20 -2.52
C MET A 1 -72.48 -8.32 -1.93
N PRO A 2 -71.96 -8.61 -0.73
CA PRO A 2 -70.95 -7.77 -0.07
C PRO A 2 -69.54 -8.07 -0.63
N ALA A 3 -68.76 -6.99 -0.78
CA ALA A 3 -67.39 -7.05 -1.21
C ALA A 3 -66.49 -7.66 -0.11
N GLU A 4 -65.75 -8.67 -0.49
CA GLU A 4 -64.81 -9.42 0.37
C GLU A 4 -63.53 -8.61 0.59
N ASN A 5 -63.30 -8.24 1.82
CA ASN A 5 -62.07 -7.56 2.27
C ASN A 5 -60.90 -8.57 2.24
N LEU A 6 -59.97 -8.39 1.31
CA LEU A 6 -58.68 -9.08 1.33
C LEU A 6 -57.78 -8.44 2.43
N PRO A 7 -57.10 -9.25 3.24
CA PRO A 7 -56.20 -8.72 4.28
C PRO A 7 -54.97 -8.08 3.66
N GLU A 8 -54.68 -6.85 4.05
CA GLU A 8 -53.42 -6.16 3.78
C GLU A 8 -52.26 -6.98 4.34
N THR A 9 -51.42 -7.50 3.47
CA THR A 9 -50.15 -8.12 3.85
C THR A 9 -49.20 -7.05 4.36
N SER A 10 -49.08 -6.95 5.67
CA SER A 10 -48.11 -6.13 6.37
C SER A 10 -46.69 -6.54 5.98
N THR A 11 -45.96 -5.65 5.33
CA THR A 11 -44.55 -5.81 4.99
C THR A 11 -43.67 -5.66 6.26
N PRO A 12 -42.94 -6.70 6.71
CA PRO A 12 -42.04 -6.59 7.87
C PRO A 12 -40.66 -6.14 7.39
N ARG A 13 -40.47 -4.87 7.08
CA ARG A 13 -39.18 -4.37 6.57
C ARG A 13 -38.45 -3.32 7.44
N ALA A 14 -39.07 -2.79 8.49
CA ALA A 14 -38.49 -1.70 9.31
C ALA A 14 -37.81 -2.17 10.61
N ALA A 15 -38.16 -3.33 11.16
CA ALA A 15 -37.64 -3.81 12.45
C ALA A 15 -36.22 -4.40 12.37
N ASP A 16 -35.85 -5.02 11.25
CA ASP A 16 -34.60 -5.76 11.08
C ASP A 16 -33.35 -4.83 11.01
N GLY A 17 -33.51 -3.59 10.57
CA GLY A 17 -32.44 -2.61 10.47
C GLY A 17 -31.97 -2.03 11.81
N ARG A 18 -32.85 -1.89 12.79
CA ARG A 18 -32.53 -1.28 14.10
C ARG A 18 -31.66 -2.18 14.98
N PHE A 19 -31.85 -3.50 14.93
CA PHE A 19 -31.04 -4.45 15.73
C PHE A 19 -29.69 -4.77 15.10
N ARG A 20 -29.51 -4.58 13.80
CA ARG A 20 -28.22 -4.81 13.11
C ARG A 20 -27.18 -3.73 13.43
N THR A 21 -27.58 -2.48 13.64
CA THR A 21 -26.68 -1.36 13.87
C THR A 21 -25.92 -1.47 15.20
N PRO A 22 -26.55 -1.70 16.38
CA PRO A 22 -25.86 -1.87 17.65
C PRO A 22 -24.83 -3.02 17.61
N ARG A 23 -25.20 -4.17 17.05
CA ARG A 23 -24.28 -5.30 16.91
C ARG A 23 -23.06 -4.97 16.03
N ARG A 24 -23.25 -4.23 14.95
CA ARG A 24 -22.14 -3.78 14.08
C ARG A 24 -21.21 -2.83 14.83
N VAL A 25 -21.75 -1.89 15.59
CA VAL A 25 -20.96 -0.97 16.42
C VAL A 25 -20.17 -1.74 17.46
N SER A 26 -20.79 -2.70 18.18
CA SER A 26 -20.08 -3.53 19.16
C SER A 26 -18.91 -4.33 18.55
N VAL A 27 -19.10 -4.86 17.33
CA VAL A 27 -18.01 -5.57 16.62
C VAL A 27 -16.86 -4.63 16.28
N ILE A 28 -17.14 -3.42 15.77
CA ILE A 28 -16.09 -2.43 15.48
C ILE A 28 -15.35 -2.02 16.75
N VAL A 29 -16.09 -1.71 17.84
CA VAL A 29 -15.49 -1.34 19.11
C VAL A 29 -14.63 -2.46 19.68
N GLY A 30 -15.15 -3.70 19.67
CA GLY A 30 -14.39 -4.87 20.13
C GLY A 30 -13.12 -5.12 19.33
N LEU A 31 -13.21 -5.05 18.00
CA LEU A 31 -12.05 -5.17 17.10
C LEU A 31 -11.04 -4.05 17.33
N SER A 32 -11.50 -2.81 17.42
CA SER A 32 -10.62 -1.65 17.67
C SER A 32 -9.93 -1.75 19.04
N ALA A 33 -10.65 -2.19 20.07
CA ALA A 33 -10.09 -2.41 21.40
C ALA A 33 -9.04 -3.55 21.39
N ALA A 34 -9.32 -4.65 20.68
CA ALA A 34 -8.38 -5.76 20.55
C ALA A 34 -7.09 -5.34 19.82
N VAL A 35 -7.23 -4.57 18.73
CA VAL A 35 -6.07 -4.02 17.99
C VAL A 35 -5.31 -3.02 18.86
N ALA A 36 -5.99 -2.13 19.57
CA ALA A 36 -5.34 -1.17 20.48
C ALA A 36 -4.57 -1.90 21.60
N ALA A 37 -5.15 -2.95 22.18
CA ALA A 37 -4.48 -3.78 23.18
C ALA A 37 -3.25 -4.50 22.60
N ALA A 38 -3.36 -5.06 21.40
CA ALA A 38 -2.23 -5.70 20.71
C ALA A 38 -1.10 -4.69 20.42
N LEU A 39 -1.42 -3.48 19.97
CA LEU A 39 -0.43 -2.42 19.73
C LEU A 39 0.19 -1.91 21.04
N ALA A 40 -0.60 -1.78 22.09
CA ALA A 40 -0.09 -1.39 23.41
C ALA A 40 0.86 -2.47 23.99
N TRP A 41 0.52 -3.76 23.81
CA TRP A 41 1.38 -4.87 24.20
C TRP A 41 2.67 -4.93 23.37
N TYR A 42 2.56 -4.70 22.05
CA TYR A 42 3.73 -4.63 21.17
C TYR A 42 4.64 -3.45 21.53
N GLY A 43 4.05 -2.31 21.88
CA GLY A 43 4.72 -1.04 22.18
C GLY A 43 5.39 -0.38 20.97
N ASN A 44 5.77 0.87 21.13
CA ASN A 44 6.58 1.56 20.13
C ASN A 44 8.07 1.26 20.38
N ARG A 45 8.56 0.16 19.85
CA ARG A 45 9.96 -0.29 19.97
C ARG A 45 10.94 0.61 19.20
N HIS A 46 10.45 1.32 18.17
CA HIS A 46 11.28 2.20 17.35
C HIS A 46 11.38 3.63 17.88
N ASN A 47 10.52 4.04 18.81
CA ASN A 47 10.58 5.33 19.48
C ASN A 47 10.77 6.51 18.50
N PHE A 48 10.02 6.51 17.38
CA PHE A 48 10.08 7.52 16.32
C PHE A 48 11.50 7.73 15.75
N TYR A 49 12.20 6.63 15.52
CA TYR A 49 13.61 6.64 15.16
C TYR A 49 13.89 7.47 13.91
N ASP A 50 13.19 7.23 12.81
CA ASP A 50 13.37 7.94 11.54
C ASP A 50 13.00 9.42 11.66
N LEU A 51 11.91 9.74 12.38
CA LEU A 51 11.55 11.12 12.63
C LEU A 51 12.63 11.87 13.39
N LYS A 52 13.30 11.21 14.36
CA LYS A 52 14.41 11.82 15.10
C LYS A 52 15.60 12.10 14.19
N ILE A 53 15.92 11.20 13.25
CA ILE A 53 16.97 11.43 12.24
C ILE A 53 16.62 12.68 11.43
N TYR A 54 15.39 12.78 10.94
CA TYR A 54 14.96 13.94 10.14
C TYR A 54 15.07 15.25 10.95
N LEU A 55 14.57 15.26 12.17
CA LEU A 55 14.61 16.45 13.01
C LEU A 55 16.04 16.84 13.42
N SER A 56 16.88 15.87 13.72
CA SER A 56 18.29 16.11 14.04
C SER A 56 19.04 16.66 12.84
N ALA A 57 18.81 16.12 11.64
CA ALA A 57 19.37 16.67 10.40
C ALA A 57 18.89 18.10 10.13
N MET A 58 17.59 18.40 10.39
CA MET A 58 17.05 19.76 10.23
C MET A 58 17.65 20.75 11.22
N ARG A 59 17.94 20.34 12.46
CA ARG A 59 18.63 21.18 13.47
C ARG A 59 20.08 21.38 13.10
N TRP A 60 20.80 20.31 12.74
CA TRP A 60 22.17 20.37 12.21
C TRP A 60 22.29 21.40 11.08
N TRP A 61 21.38 21.33 10.13
CA TRP A 61 21.33 22.29 9.04
C TRP A 61 20.92 23.71 9.52
N ALA A 62 20.05 23.82 10.52
CA ALA A 62 19.67 25.10 11.12
C ALA A 62 20.86 25.83 11.78
N ASP A 63 21.80 25.07 12.30
CA ASP A 63 23.02 25.56 12.94
C ASP A 63 24.11 25.98 11.93
N GLY A 64 23.76 25.97 10.61
CA GLY A 64 24.63 26.44 9.52
C GLY A 64 25.52 25.35 8.89
N ASN A 65 25.34 24.09 9.27
CA ASN A 65 26.09 22.98 8.69
C ASN A 65 25.49 22.50 7.38
N PRO A 66 26.26 21.87 6.46
CA PRO A 66 25.73 21.29 5.24
C PRO A 66 24.76 20.13 5.55
N LEU A 67 23.56 20.13 4.95
CA LEU A 67 22.50 19.19 5.26
C LEU A 67 22.90 17.73 5.10
N TYR A 68 23.58 17.39 4.01
CA TYR A 68 23.95 16.02 3.67
C TYR A 68 25.24 15.53 4.34
N ASP A 69 25.91 16.38 5.15
CA ASP A 69 26.99 15.95 6.04
C ASP A 69 26.47 15.36 7.35
N TYR A 70 25.16 15.52 7.63
CA TYR A 70 24.56 14.90 8.80
C TYR A 70 24.65 13.39 8.74
N SER A 71 25.19 12.80 9.79
CA SER A 71 25.12 11.36 10.05
C SER A 71 24.94 11.09 11.54
N GLN A 72 24.42 9.92 11.86
CA GLN A 72 24.37 9.40 13.22
C GLN A 72 24.70 7.91 13.23
N PRO A 73 25.40 7.41 14.25
CA PRO A 73 25.75 5.99 14.34
C PRO A 73 24.52 5.11 14.54
N ASP A 74 24.54 3.94 13.91
CA ASP A 74 23.54 2.89 14.03
C ASP A 74 24.20 1.52 14.14
N VAL A 75 23.67 0.67 15.02
CA VAL A 75 24.25 -0.66 15.33
C VAL A 75 24.14 -1.62 14.15
N VAL A 76 23.08 -1.51 13.33
CA VAL A 76 22.78 -2.42 12.21
C VAL A 76 23.30 -1.87 10.89
N GLN A 77 23.10 -0.57 10.64
CA GLN A 77 23.41 0.07 9.37
C GLN A 77 24.80 0.72 9.35
N GLY A 78 25.46 0.82 10.51
CA GLY A 78 26.71 1.56 10.71
C GLY A 78 26.43 3.05 10.90
N GLU A 79 25.98 3.73 9.87
CA GLU A 79 25.61 5.15 9.91
C GLU A 79 24.28 5.38 9.20
N LEU A 80 23.52 6.34 9.70
CA LEU A 80 22.27 6.80 9.12
C LEU A 80 22.35 8.26 8.74
N TYR A 81 21.81 8.59 7.57
CA TYR A 81 21.92 9.88 6.92
C TYR A 81 20.55 10.48 6.63
N PHE A 82 20.54 11.79 6.35
CA PHE A 82 19.39 12.41 5.70
C PHE A 82 19.43 12.08 4.20
N THR A 83 18.48 11.28 3.71
CA THR A 83 18.50 10.72 2.36
C THR A 83 17.40 11.25 1.44
N TYR A 84 16.61 12.21 1.90
CA TYR A 84 15.51 12.78 1.12
C TYR A 84 15.95 13.91 0.19
N PRO A 85 15.19 14.16 -0.91
CA PRO A 85 15.41 15.31 -1.77
C PRO A 85 15.35 16.65 -1.01
N PRO A 86 16.02 17.71 -1.48
CA PRO A 86 16.03 19.03 -0.84
C PRO A 86 14.66 19.65 -0.62
N PHE A 87 13.69 19.36 -1.50
CA PHE A 87 12.31 19.80 -1.30
C PHE A 87 11.70 19.29 0.01
N THR A 88 12.02 18.05 0.39
CA THR A 88 11.57 17.49 1.67
C THR A 88 12.23 18.21 2.85
N ALA A 89 13.48 18.60 2.73
CA ALA A 89 14.14 19.39 3.76
C ALA A 89 13.43 20.73 3.99
N LEU A 90 13.01 21.42 2.92
CA LEU A 90 12.21 22.65 3.04
C LEU A 90 10.88 22.40 3.81
N LEU A 91 10.21 21.28 3.53
CA LEU A 91 8.96 20.92 4.20
C LEU A 91 9.17 20.56 5.68
N LEU A 92 10.30 19.93 6.01
CA LEU A 92 10.61 19.49 7.37
C LEU A 92 11.28 20.60 8.22
N ARG A 93 11.91 21.60 7.60
CA ARG A 93 12.61 22.68 8.28
C ARG A 93 11.80 23.39 9.37
N PRO A 94 10.50 23.70 9.18
CA PRO A 94 9.69 24.32 10.22
C PRO A 94 9.55 23.49 11.51
N PHE A 95 9.69 22.14 11.41
CA PHE A 95 9.59 21.26 12.56
C PHE A 95 10.85 21.24 13.43
N ALA A 96 11.97 21.75 12.93
CA ALA A 96 13.24 21.80 13.69
C ALA A 96 13.14 22.58 15.01
N VAL A 97 12.24 23.58 15.07
CA VAL A 97 12.02 24.43 16.26
C VAL A 97 11.08 23.78 17.28
N LEU A 98 10.35 22.72 16.89
CA LEU A 98 9.44 22.02 17.77
C LEU A 98 10.17 20.94 18.59
N SER A 99 9.63 20.61 19.75
CA SER A 99 10.12 19.44 20.48
C SER A 99 9.82 18.14 19.73
N ASN A 100 10.63 17.10 19.95
CA ASN A 100 10.39 15.79 19.33
C ASN A 100 9.01 15.23 19.66
N GLY A 101 8.48 15.46 20.88
CA GLY A 101 7.18 15.00 21.31
C GLY A 101 6.04 15.66 20.54
N TYR A 102 6.06 16.98 20.36
CA TYR A 102 5.06 17.67 19.56
C TYR A 102 5.08 17.24 18.10
N THR A 103 6.26 17.13 17.52
CA THR A 103 6.40 16.68 16.12
C THR A 103 5.93 15.23 15.96
N ALA A 104 6.30 14.33 16.87
CA ALA A 104 5.83 12.95 16.86
C ALA A 104 4.30 12.87 16.95
N THR A 105 3.67 13.71 17.78
CA THR A 105 2.20 13.78 17.86
C THR A 105 1.58 14.24 16.55
N ILE A 106 2.11 15.30 15.92
CA ILE A 106 1.62 15.80 14.62
C ILE A 106 1.74 14.70 13.54
N PHE A 107 2.88 14.04 13.46
CA PHE A 107 3.11 12.97 12.48
C PHE A 107 2.20 11.77 12.72
N THR A 108 2.03 11.36 13.99
CA THR A 108 1.13 10.24 14.35
C THR A 108 -0.32 10.57 14.00
N VAL A 109 -0.83 11.73 14.41
CA VAL A 109 -2.21 12.15 14.12
C VAL A 109 -2.41 12.29 12.61
N GLY A 110 -1.47 12.95 11.91
CA GLY A 110 -1.51 13.09 10.45
C GLY A 110 -1.52 11.73 9.73
N THR A 111 -0.68 10.79 10.17
CA THR A 111 -0.63 9.42 9.63
C THR A 111 -1.93 8.66 9.87
N LEU A 112 -2.50 8.73 11.08
CA LEU A 112 -3.77 8.07 11.40
C LEU A 112 -4.94 8.65 10.58
N LEU A 113 -5.02 9.97 10.43
CA LEU A 113 -6.01 10.62 9.58
C LEU A 113 -5.87 10.20 8.12
N ALA A 114 -4.65 10.22 7.59
CA ALA A 114 -4.35 9.78 6.22
C ALA A 114 -4.75 8.31 6.01
N LEU A 115 -4.48 7.44 6.98
CA LEU A 115 -4.83 6.04 6.97
C LEU A 115 -6.35 5.81 6.96
N VAL A 116 -7.08 6.53 7.80
CA VAL A 116 -8.56 6.47 7.81
C VAL A 116 -9.11 6.94 6.46
N VAL A 117 -8.65 8.08 5.96
CA VAL A 117 -9.11 8.66 4.69
C VAL A 117 -8.85 7.70 3.52
N THR A 118 -7.63 7.20 3.40
CA THR A 118 -7.27 6.27 2.31
C THR A 118 -8.02 4.95 2.39
N THR A 119 -8.19 4.40 3.60
CA THR A 119 -8.99 3.18 3.81
C THR A 119 -10.45 3.38 3.42
N VAL A 120 -11.06 4.51 3.81
CA VAL A 120 -12.44 4.86 3.40
C VAL A 120 -12.54 4.99 1.89
N TRP A 121 -11.58 5.62 1.22
CA TRP A 121 -11.56 5.73 -0.25
C TRP A 121 -11.52 4.35 -0.92
N LEU A 122 -10.66 3.46 -0.44
CA LEU A 122 -10.47 2.12 -0.99
C LEU A 122 -11.69 1.22 -0.79
N VAL A 123 -12.36 1.26 0.38
CA VAL A 123 -13.50 0.38 0.66
C VAL A 123 -14.83 0.93 0.14
N THR A 124 -14.96 2.23 -0.13
CA THR A 124 -16.21 2.86 -0.55
C THR A 124 -16.81 2.27 -1.83
N PRO A 125 -16.04 2.02 -2.92
CA PRO A 125 -16.58 1.39 -4.12
C PRO A 125 -17.12 -0.01 -3.86
N ILE A 126 -16.49 -0.76 -2.96
CA ILE A 126 -16.91 -2.12 -2.58
C ILE A 126 -18.19 -2.06 -1.75
N ALA A 127 -18.24 -1.17 -0.76
CA ALA A 127 -19.43 -0.97 0.07
C ALA A 127 -20.65 -0.64 -0.78
N ARG A 128 -20.51 0.27 -1.76
CA ARG A 128 -21.58 0.63 -2.69
C ARG A 128 -22.06 -0.55 -3.52
N ARG A 129 -21.15 -1.32 -4.11
CA ARG A 129 -21.50 -2.48 -4.94
C ARG A 129 -22.20 -3.59 -4.16
N ARG A 130 -21.89 -3.72 -2.87
CA ARG A 130 -22.44 -4.77 -1.99
C ARG A 130 -23.66 -4.31 -1.19
N GLY A 131 -24.12 -3.07 -1.36
CA GLY A 131 -25.22 -2.52 -0.56
C GLY A 131 -24.90 -2.44 0.94
N LEU A 132 -23.61 -2.37 1.32
CA LEU A 132 -23.19 -2.28 2.70
C LEU A 132 -22.97 -0.82 3.12
N PRO A 133 -23.27 -0.45 4.38
CA PRO A 133 -22.93 0.86 4.88
C PRO A 133 -21.40 1.10 4.84
N ARG A 134 -20.97 2.23 4.30
CA ARG A 134 -19.55 2.60 4.20
C ARG A 134 -18.85 2.60 5.57
N TRP A 135 -19.52 3.13 6.60
CA TRP A 135 -18.98 3.19 7.95
C TRP A 135 -18.70 1.81 8.54
N TRP A 136 -19.52 0.80 8.18
CA TRP A 136 -19.33 -0.58 8.62
C TRP A 136 -18.05 -1.20 8.02
N LEU A 137 -17.88 -1.10 6.71
CA LEU A 137 -16.69 -1.64 6.04
C LEU A 137 -15.41 -0.89 6.45
N ALA A 138 -15.48 0.43 6.55
CA ALA A 138 -14.36 1.24 7.03
C ALA A 138 -14.02 0.94 8.50
N GLY A 139 -15.03 0.80 9.35
CA GLY A 139 -14.85 0.47 10.76
C GLY A 139 -14.19 -0.89 11.01
N LEU A 140 -14.41 -1.86 10.11
CA LEU A 140 -13.70 -3.14 10.14
C LEU A 140 -12.29 -3.03 9.55
N ALA A 141 -12.14 -2.32 8.43
CA ALA A 141 -10.88 -2.27 7.71
C ALA A 141 -9.81 -1.42 8.42
N VAL A 142 -10.18 -0.27 8.99
CA VAL A 142 -9.22 0.66 9.63
C VAL A 142 -8.41 -0.01 10.74
N PRO A 143 -9.00 -0.70 11.75
CA PRO A 143 -8.21 -1.37 12.78
C PRO A 143 -7.28 -2.42 12.20
N LEU A 144 -7.75 -3.20 11.21
CA LEU A 144 -6.93 -4.23 10.56
C LEU A 144 -5.76 -3.63 9.77
N VAL A 145 -5.98 -2.49 9.11
CA VAL A 145 -4.92 -1.77 8.39
C VAL A 145 -3.91 -1.15 9.36
N VAL A 146 -4.34 -0.69 10.53
CA VAL A 146 -3.42 -0.20 11.59
C VAL A 146 -2.55 -1.31 12.14
N LEU A 147 -3.09 -2.53 12.23
CA LEU A 147 -2.41 -3.69 12.85
C LEU A 147 -1.22 -4.19 12.03
N ILE A 148 -1.26 -4.09 10.71
CA ILE A 148 -0.20 -4.64 9.85
C ILE A 148 1.11 -3.85 9.94
N GLU A 149 2.25 -4.55 9.80
CA GLU A 149 3.59 -3.97 9.94
C GLU A 149 3.82 -2.72 9.07
N PRO A 150 3.44 -2.65 7.77
CA PRO A 150 3.69 -1.47 6.94
C PRO A 150 3.12 -0.17 7.53
N THR A 151 1.93 -0.22 8.10
CA THR A 151 1.28 0.95 8.70
C THR A 151 1.73 1.18 10.13
N ARG A 152 1.92 0.12 10.90
CA ARG A 152 2.47 0.18 12.25
C ARG A 152 3.87 0.79 12.25
N GLU A 153 4.75 0.33 11.35
CA GLU A 153 6.09 0.90 11.20
C GLU A 153 6.07 2.36 10.73
N THR A 154 5.17 2.71 9.81
CA THR A 154 4.96 4.11 9.41
C THR A 154 4.64 5.01 10.61
N ILE A 155 3.79 4.53 11.55
CA ILE A 155 3.44 5.26 12.77
C ILE A 155 4.62 5.29 13.74
N PHE A 156 5.22 4.14 14.03
CA PHE A 156 6.22 3.99 15.09
C PHE A 156 7.58 4.58 14.74
N LEU A 157 7.93 4.63 13.45
CA LEU A 157 9.12 5.32 12.95
C LEU A 157 8.87 6.83 12.74
N GLY A 158 7.60 7.29 12.68
CA GLY A 158 7.24 8.67 12.38
C GLY A 158 7.47 9.05 10.92
N GLN A 159 7.14 8.15 9.99
CA GLN A 159 7.33 8.31 8.56
C GLN A 159 6.28 9.19 7.89
N ILE A 160 6.66 9.86 6.78
CA ILE A 160 5.76 10.70 5.97
C ILE A 160 5.00 9.91 4.88
N ASN A 161 5.19 8.61 4.79
CA ASN A 161 4.72 7.77 3.68
C ASN A 161 3.21 7.85 3.44
N MET A 162 2.40 7.96 4.50
CA MET A 162 0.94 8.07 4.34
C MET A 162 0.50 9.36 3.66
N LEU A 163 1.26 10.46 3.80
CA LEU A 163 1.02 11.68 3.03
C LEU A 163 1.21 11.41 1.53
N LEU A 164 2.27 10.68 1.15
CA LEU A 164 2.53 10.32 -0.25
C LEU A 164 1.40 9.46 -0.81
N VAL A 165 0.91 8.48 -0.04
CA VAL A 165 -0.21 7.61 -0.43
C VAL A 165 -1.50 8.43 -0.64
N VAL A 166 -1.80 9.39 0.25
CA VAL A 166 -2.96 10.29 0.09
C VAL A 166 -2.85 11.07 -1.22
N LEU A 167 -1.69 11.66 -1.53
CA LEU A 167 -1.46 12.44 -2.75
C LEU A 167 -1.66 11.58 -4.00
N ILE A 168 -1.08 10.38 -4.04
CA ILE A 168 -1.20 9.44 -5.16
C ILE A 168 -2.65 8.98 -5.34
N LEU A 169 -3.31 8.56 -4.25
CA LEU A 169 -4.69 8.06 -4.33
C LEU A 169 -5.68 9.19 -4.65
N ALA A 170 -5.47 10.41 -4.17
CA ALA A 170 -6.29 11.57 -4.53
C ALA A 170 -6.25 11.83 -6.04
N ASP A 171 -5.08 11.77 -6.64
CA ASP A 171 -4.95 11.90 -8.09
C ASP A 171 -5.63 10.74 -8.83
N LEU A 172 -5.27 9.50 -8.51
CA LEU A 172 -5.69 8.33 -9.30
C LEU A 172 -7.16 7.97 -9.11
N LEU A 173 -7.73 8.18 -7.93
CA LEU A 173 -9.13 7.84 -7.65
C LEU A 173 -10.11 8.98 -7.95
N PHE A 174 -9.65 10.24 -7.97
CA PHE A 174 -10.57 11.38 -8.11
C PHE A 174 -10.18 12.36 -9.21
N ALA A 175 -8.93 12.83 -9.27
CA ALA A 175 -8.55 13.88 -10.21
C ALA A 175 -8.43 13.34 -11.65
N VAL A 176 -7.79 12.21 -11.84
CA VAL A 176 -7.60 11.55 -13.14
C VAL A 176 -8.93 11.10 -13.75
N PRO A 177 -9.82 10.36 -13.03
CA PRO A 177 -11.10 9.93 -13.59
C PRO A 177 -12.03 11.11 -13.97
N LYS A 178 -11.92 12.23 -13.24
CA LYS A 178 -12.70 13.45 -13.53
C LYS A 178 -12.11 14.30 -14.67
N GLY A 179 -10.97 13.93 -15.24
CA GLY A 179 -10.27 14.75 -16.23
C GLY A 179 -9.83 16.12 -15.70
N SER A 180 -9.60 16.23 -14.38
CA SER A 180 -9.22 17.50 -13.74
C SER A 180 -7.96 18.08 -14.34
N ARG A 181 -7.90 19.42 -14.48
CA ARG A 181 -6.68 20.12 -14.92
C ARG A 181 -5.50 19.93 -13.97
N TRP A 182 -5.76 19.60 -12.69
CA TRP A 182 -4.78 19.36 -11.65
C TRP A 182 -4.40 17.89 -11.48
N ALA A 183 -4.97 16.98 -12.32
CA ALA A 183 -4.65 15.56 -12.27
C ALA A 183 -3.16 15.36 -12.53
N GLY A 184 -2.48 14.74 -11.60
CA GLY A 184 -1.03 14.51 -11.62
C GLY A 184 -0.23 15.39 -10.64
N VAL A 185 -0.80 16.47 -10.11
CA VAL A 185 -0.08 17.33 -9.14
C VAL A 185 0.30 16.58 -7.88
N GLY A 186 -0.61 15.76 -7.34
CA GLY A 186 -0.34 14.96 -6.14
C GLY A 186 0.79 13.95 -6.35
N ILE A 187 0.79 13.24 -7.50
CA ILE A 187 1.87 12.31 -7.88
C ILE A 187 3.20 13.06 -8.03
N GLY A 188 3.19 14.23 -8.69
CA GLY A 188 4.38 15.04 -8.86
C GLY A 188 4.96 15.54 -7.55
N LEU A 189 4.14 16.07 -6.64
CA LEU A 189 4.57 16.49 -5.32
C LEU A 189 5.08 15.31 -4.48
N ALA A 190 4.37 14.18 -4.51
CA ALA A 190 4.82 12.96 -3.83
C ALA A 190 6.21 12.52 -4.34
N THR A 191 6.47 12.63 -5.66
CA THR A 191 7.77 12.32 -6.28
C THR A 191 8.86 13.30 -5.85
N ALA A 192 8.54 14.59 -5.73
CA ALA A 192 9.49 15.60 -5.25
C ALA A 192 9.84 15.42 -3.77
N ILE A 193 8.90 14.95 -2.95
CA ILE A 193 9.13 14.63 -1.54
C ILE A 193 9.99 13.37 -1.40
N LYS A 194 9.70 12.33 -2.17
CA LYS A 194 10.42 11.06 -2.16
C LYS A 194 10.35 10.45 -3.55
N LEU A 195 11.46 10.03 -4.13
CA LEU A 195 11.52 9.61 -5.53
C LEU A 195 10.68 8.37 -5.86
N PHE A 196 10.46 7.50 -4.87
CA PHE A 196 9.71 6.25 -5.00
C PHE A 196 8.33 6.39 -5.70
N PRO A 197 7.49 7.41 -5.44
CA PRO A 197 6.25 7.67 -6.16
C PRO A 197 6.39 7.92 -7.66
N GLY A 198 7.59 8.21 -8.17
CA GLY A 198 7.83 8.49 -9.60
C GLY A 198 7.38 7.36 -10.53
N ILE A 199 7.27 6.12 -10.05
CA ILE A 199 6.72 5.00 -10.82
C ILE A 199 5.27 5.27 -11.28
N PHE A 200 4.49 6.07 -10.54
CA PHE A 200 3.13 6.41 -10.93
C PHE A 200 3.08 7.40 -12.10
N ILE A 201 4.17 8.14 -12.37
CA ILE A 201 4.32 8.90 -13.63
C ILE A 201 4.44 7.91 -14.80
N VAL A 202 5.25 6.86 -14.63
CA VAL A 202 5.38 5.79 -15.63
C VAL A 202 4.03 5.07 -15.82
N TYR A 203 3.30 4.79 -14.74
CA TYR A 203 1.94 4.24 -14.81
C TYR A 203 0.99 5.12 -15.63
N LEU A 204 1.00 6.44 -15.44
CA LEU A 204 0.19 7.37 -16.24
C LEU A 204 0.59 7.31 -17.73
N LEU A 205 1.88 7.18 -18.05
CA LEU A 205 2.38 7.04 -19.41
C LEU A 205 1.90 5.73 -20.07
N VAL A 206 2.08 4.58 -19.41
CA VAL A 206 1.68 3.27 -19.98
C VAL A 206 0.17 3.10 -20.08
N THR A 207 -0.60 3.84 -19.28
CA THR A 207 -2.06 3.91 -19.36
C THR A 207 -2.56 5.02 -20.28
N ARG A 208 -1.66 5.70 -21.03
CA ARG A 208 -1.94 6.76 -22.00
C ARG A 208 -2.61 8.00 -21.43
N ARG A 209 -2.35 8.32 -20.16
CA ARG A 209 -2.85 9.52 -19.48
C ARG A 209 -1.82 10.65 -19.59
N TRP A 210 -1.43 10.97 -20.82
CA TRP A 210 -0.31 11.86 -21.15
C TRP A 210 -0.35 13.21 -20.45
N ARG A 211 -1.55 13.80 -20.37
CA ARG A 211 -1.73 15.09 -19.71
C ARG A 211 -1.43 15.00 -18.21
N ALA A 212 -1.95 13.99 -17.51
CA ALA A 212 -1.70 13.82 -16.09
C ALA A 212 -0.22 13.50 -15.83
N ALA A 213 0.42 12.71 -16.69
CA ALA A 213 1.86 12.46 -16.63
C ALA A 213 2.68 13.75 -16.78
N LEU A 214 2.32 14.59 -17.77
CA LEU A 214 2.98 15.89 -17.97
C LEU A 214 2.80 16.80 -16.75
N VAL A 215 1.58 16.91 -16.22
CA VAL A 215 1.29 17.70 -15.00
C VAL A 215 2.10 17.15 -13.80
N SER A 216 2.25 15.84 -13.66
CA SER A 216 3.09 15.24 -12.61
C SER A 216 4.56 15.63 -12.78
N CYS A 217 5.09 15.56 -14.01
CA CYS A 217 6.47 15.98 -14.28
C CYS A 217 6.67 17.48 -13.99
N VAL A 218 5.74 18.32 -14.40
CA VAL A 218 5.79 19.78 -14.16
C VAL A 218 5.72 20.09 -12.66
N ALA A 219 4.84 19.41 -11.91
CA ALA A 219 4.73 19.59 -10.47
C ALA A 219 6.00 19.13 -9.74
N ALA A 220 6.56 17.97 -10.12
CA ALA A 220 7.81 17.47 -9.55
C ALA A 220 8.98 18.39 -9.87
N ALA A 221 9.12 18.81 -11.12
CA ALA A 221 10.14 19.74 -11.55
C ALA A 221 10.01 21.10 -10.85
N GLY A 222 8.79 21.65 -10.76
CA GLY A 222 8.52 22.91 -10.07
C GLY A 222 8.92 22.87 -8.60
N ALA A 223 8.59 21.82 -7.88
CA ALA A 223 8.98 21.62 -6.48
C ALA A 223 10.52 21.46 -6.34
N THR A 224 11.14 20.71 -7.24
CA THR A 224 12.60 20.54 -7.29
C THR A 224 13.33 21.86 -7.59
N LEU A 225 12.84 22.63 -8.55
CA LEU A 225 13.41 23.94 -8.91
C LEU A 225 13.19 24.96 -7.79
N LEU A 226 12.06 24.93 -7.10
CA LEU A 226 11.83 25.76 -5.92
C LEU A 226 12.88 25.43 -4.86
N ALA A 227 13.11 24.15 -4.60
CA ALA A 227 14.17 23.74 -3.66
C ALA A 227 15.55 24.17 -4.13
N ALA A 228 15.88 24.07 -5.41
CA ALA A 228 17.14 24.50 -5.98
C ALA A 228 17.33 26.03 -5.89
N ALA A 229 16.27 26.80 -6.03
CA ALA A 229 16.32 28.26 -5.88
C ALA A 229 16.61 28.70 -4.43
N VAL A 230 16.08 27.95 -3.45
CA VAL A 230 16.26 28.24 -2.01
C VAL A 230 17.53 27.62 -1.45
N LEU A 231 17.91 26.43 -1.93
CA LEU A 231 19.02 25.58 -1.47
C LEU A 231 19.90 25.13 -2.65
N PRO A 232 20.60 26.03 -3.34
CA PRO A 232 21.31 25.68 -4.57
C PRO A 232 22.45 24.67 -4.33
N ALA A 233 23.25 24.84 -3.28
CA ALA A 233 24.37 23.95 -2.97
C ALA A 233 23.88 22.53 -2.59
N GLU A 234 22.88 22.43 -1.72
CA GLU A 234 22.30 21.16 -1.29
C GLU A 234 21.59 20.46 -2.45
N SER A 235 20.92 21.21 -3.32
CA SER A 235 20.27 20.64 -4.50
C SER A 235 21.29 20.11 -5.50
N TRP A 236 22.36 20.85 -5.78
CA TRP A 236 23.44 20.38 -6.63
C TRP A 236 24.06 19.09 -6.08
N ARG A 237 24.42 19.09 -4.79
CA ARG A 237 24.99 17.93 -4.10
C ARG A 237 24.07 16.73 -4.17
N PHE A 238 22.76 16.90 -3.86
CA PHE A 238 21.80 15.79 -3.88
C PHE A 238 21.73 15.14 -5.26
N TRP A 239 21.53 15.92 -6.31
CA TRP A 239 21.30 15.39 -7.65
C TRP A 239 22.55 14.83 -8.32
N THR A 240 23.74 15.29 -7.93
CA THR A 240 25.01 14.85 -8.54
C THR A 240 25.76 13.79 -7.72
N GLN A 241 25.50 13.67 -6.42
CA GLN A 241 26.25 12.80 -5.52
C GLN A 241 25.34 11.89 -4.70
N GLU A 242 24.50 12.45 -3.82
CA GLU A 242 23.79 11.69 -2.79
C GLU A 242 22.78 10.70 -3.37
N LEU A 243 22.10 11.08 -4.45
CA LEU A 243 21.13 10.21 -5.14
C LEU A 243 21.77 8.89 -5.63
N TRP A 244 23.05 8.92 -5.94
CA TRP A 244 23.77 7.77 -6.53
C TRP A 244 24.45 6.89 -5.47
N SER A 245 24.47 7.33 -4.21
CA SER A 245 25.08 6.64 -3.06
C SER A 245 24.02 5.82 -2.32
N THR A 246 23.66 4.66 -2.87
CA THR A 246 22.59 3.82 -2.31
C THR A 246 22.94 3.23 -0.95
N GLU A 247 24.22 3.06 -0.62
CA GLU A 247 24.74 2.64 0.69
C GLU A 247 24.34 3.57 1.83
N ARG A 248 24.10 4.85 1.54
CA ARG A 248 23.60 5.83 2.53
C ARG A 248 22.15 5.56 2.97
N VAL A 249 21.36 4.86 2.17
CA VAL A 249 19.97 4.53 2.48
C VAL A 249 19.89 3.32 3.41
N GLY A 250 20.89 2.43 3.33
CA GLY A 250 21.01 1.26 4.17
C GLY A 250 21.62 0.06 3.44
N ARG A 251 21.88 -1.00 4.20
CA ARG A 251 22.47 -2.24 3.69
C ARG A 251 21.52 -2.97 2.76
N SER A 252 22.05 -3.47 1.64
CA SER A 252 21.28 -4.26 0.67
C SER A 252 20.79 -5.58 1.24
N ASP A 253 21.61 -6.29 2.03
CA ASP A 253 21.37 -7.63 2.57
C ASP A 253 20.50 -7.66 3.85
N TYR A 254 20.24 -6.51 4.46
CA TYR A 254 19.43 -6.43 5.68
C TYR A 254 18.00 -6.98 5.46
N THR A 255 17.49 -7.76 6.43
CA THR A 255 16.16 -8.40 6.34
C THR A 255 15.03 -7.40 6.10
N GLY A 256 15.14 -6.18 6.63
CA GLY A 256 14.18 -5.11 6.38
C GLY A 256 14.12 -4.66 4.91
N ASN A 257 15.17 -4.90 4.10
CA ASN A 257 15.14 -4.57 2.68
C ASN A 257 14.31 -5.58 1.88
N GLN A 258 13.04 -5.32 1.69
CA GLN A 258 12.07 -6.17 1.00
C GLN A 258 11.95 -5.81 -0.50
N SER A 259 13.11 -5.69 -1.17
CA SER A 259 13.23 -5.47 -2.62
C SER A 259 13.91 -6.65 -3.32
N LEU A 260 13.91 -6.65 -4.67
CA LEU A 260 14.68 -7.63 -5.45
C LEU A 260 16.19 -7.51 -5.18
N GLN A 261 16.71 -6.30 -4.94
CA GLN A 261 18.10 -6.12 -4.57
C GLN A 261 18.38 -6.72 -3.19
N GLY A 262 17.44 -6.55 -2.24
CA GLY A 262 17.56 -7.16 -0.91
C GLY A 262 17.56 -8.69 -0.97
N LEU A 263 16.72 -9.28 -1.82
CA LEU A 263 16.70 -10.72 -2.06
C LEU A 263 18.04 -11.20 -2.60
N LEU A 264 18.59 -10.54 -3.61
CA LEU A 264 19.89 -10.89 -4.17
C LEU A 264 21.03 -10.70 -3.15
N GLY A 265 20.99 -9.60 -2.37
CA GLY A 265 22.00 -9.33 -1.35
C GLY A 265 22.07 -10.44 -0.30
N ARG A 266 20.92 -10.97 0.14
CA ARG A 266 20.87 -12.09 1.10
C ARG A 266 21.40 -13.42 0.55
N LEU A 267 21.48 -13.59 -0.75
CA LEU A 267 22.08 -14.78 -1.38
C LEU A 267 23.61 -14.72 -1.43
N VAL A 268 24.17 -13.51 -1.51
CA VAL A 268 25.61 -13.35 -1.80
C VAL A 268 26.39 -12.64 -0.68
N ALA A 269 25.71 -12.23 0.40
CA ALA A 269 26.37 -11.55 1.52
C ALA A 269 27.66 -12.31 1.95
N PRO A 270 28.74 -11.66 2.33
CA PRO A 270 28.89 -10.20 2.50
C PRO A 270 29.15 -9.42 1.19
N ASP A 271 29.20 -10.12 0.06
CA ASP A 271 29.45 -9.51 -1.25
C ASP A 271 28.24 -8.67 -1.72
N GLU A 272 28.49 -7.77 -2.66
CA GLU A 272 27.42 -6.99 -3.27
C GLU A 272 26.77 -7.77 -4.44
N PRO A 273 25.44 -7.73 -4.57
CA PRO A 273 24.76 -8.42 -5.65
C PRO A 273 25.08 -7.82 -7.02
N SER A 274 25.11 -8.67 -8.05
CA SER A 274 25.36 -8.25 -9.42
C SER A 274 24.34 -7.22 -9.89
N ARG A 275 24.82 -6.03 -10.25
CA ARG A 275 24.00 -4.96 -10.83
C ARG A 275 23.27 -5.40 -12.10
N LEU A 276 23.93 -6.21 -12.94
CA LEU A 276 23.33 -6.68 -14.19
C LEU A 276 22.15 -7.60 -13.90
N ILE A 277 22.30 -8.56 -12.98
CA ILE A 277 21.22 -9.48 -12.60
C ILE A 277 20.04 -8.67 -12.02
N TRP A 278 20.33 -7.74 -11.13
CA TRP A 278 19.30 -6.86 -10.56
C TRP A 278 18.58 -6.06 -11.65
N LEU A 279 19.29 -5.42 -12.58
CA LEU A 279 18.68 -4.65 -13.67
C LEU A 279 17.81 -5.51 -14.60
N VAL A 280 18.23 -6.76 -14.90
CA VAL A 280 17.41 -7.70 -15.68
C VAL A 280 16.12 -8.03 -14.93
N LEU A 281 16.19 -8.34 -13.63
CA LEU A 281 15.02 -8.62 -12.82
C LEU A 281 14.09 -7.38 -12.72
N VAL A 282 14.65 -6.19 -12.55
CA VAL A 282 13.91 -4.92 -12.58
C VAL A 282 13.17 -4.75 -13.91
N ALA A 283 13.84 -4.96 -15.03
CA ALA A 283 13.24 -4.84 -16.36
C ALA A 283 12.09 -5.84 -16.57
N VAL A 284 12.26 -7.10 -16.16
CA VAL A 284 11.24 -8.14 -16.25
C VAL A 284 10.04 -7.83 -15.36
N VAL A 285 10.27 -7.50 -14.09
CA VAL A 285 9.21 -7.25 -13.11
C VAL A 285 8.47 -5.95 -13.45
N ALA A 286 9.17 -4.88 -13.80
CA ALA A 286 8.56 -3.62 -14.22
C ALA A 286 7.78 -3.80 -15.53
N GLY A 287 8.37 -4.44 -16.54
CA GLY A 287 7.70 -4.70 -17.82
C GLY A 287 6.42 -5.50 -17.65
N TYR A 288 6.49 -6.64 -16.94
CA TYR A 288 5.34 -7.50 -16.69
C TYR A 288 4.27 -6.80 -15.82
N GLY A 289 4.69 -6.21 -14.70
CA GLY A 289 3.74 -5.62 -13.75
C GLY A 289 3.04 -4.38 -14.30
N LEU A 290 3.76 -3.49 -15.01
CA LEU A 290 3.17 -2.33 -15.66
C LEU A 290 2.29 -2.74 -16.86
N TRP A 291 2.66 -3.80 -17.59
CA TRP A 291 1.77 -4.37 -18.60
C TRP A 291 0.46 -4.87 -17.97
N ARG A 292 0.52 -5.61 -16.85
CA ARG A 292 -0.68 -6.02 -16.11
C ARG A 292 -1.49 -4.83 -15.60
N ALA A 293 -0.82 -3.80 -15.08
CA ALA A 293 -1.48 -2.56 -14.63
C ALA A 293 -2.22 -1.88 -15.79
N ALA A 294 -1.60 -1.80 -16.97
CA ALA A 294 -2.25 -1.27 -18.16
C ALA A 294 -3.44 -2.13 -18.63
N GLN A 295 -3.35 -3.46 -18.50
CA GLN A 295 -4.49 -4.36 -18.78
C GLN A 295 -5.65 -4.14 -17.80
N ALA A 296 -5.36 -3.93 -16.52
CA ALA A 296 -6.37 -3.64 -15.50
C ALA A 296 -7.13 -2.34 -15.82
N VAL A 297 -6.41 -1.29 -16.18
CA VAL A 297 -7.02 0.00 -16.58
C VAL A 297 -7.88 -0.16 -17.83
N ARG A 298 -7.41 -0.90 -18.85
CA ARG A 298 -8.21 -1.18 -20.06
C ARG A 298 -9.48 -1.97 -19.75
N ALA A 299 -9.45 -2.81 -18.71
CA ALA A 299 -10.62 -3.53 -18.22
C ALA A 299 -11.54 -2.70 -17.31
N GLY A 300 -11.21 -1.42 -17.06
CA GLY A 300 -11.94 -0.52 -16.15
C GLY A 300 -11.64 -0.73 -14.67
N ASP A 301 -10.57 -1.49 -14.33
CA ASP A 301 -10.18 -1.76 -12.94
C ASP A 301 -8.97 -0.89 -12.51
N GLU A 302 -9.25 0.39 -12.26
CA GLU A 302 -8.26 1.35 -11.82
C GLU A 302 -7.55 0.92 -10.53
N LEU A 303 -8.32 0.36 -9.58
CA LEU A 303 -7.77 -0.04 -8.30
C LEU A 303 -6.76 -1.18 -8.45
N ALA A 304 -7.02 -2.15 -9.32
CA ALA A 304 -6.03 -3.19 -9.63
C ALA A 304 -4.80 -2.61 -10.33
N GLY A 305 -4.98 -1.67 -11.27
CA GLY A 305 -3.88 -1.02 -11.98
C GLY A 305 -2.91 -0.28 -11.06
N LEU A 306 -3.43 0.59 -10.19
CA LEU A 306 -2.60 1.33 -9.22
C LEU A 306 -1.95 0.41 -8.19
N THR A 307 -2.65 -0.65 -7.75
CA THR A 307 -2.11 -1.63 -6.80
C THR A 307 -0.93 -2.38 -7.39
N LEU A 308 -1.08 -2.91 -8.60
CA LEU A 308 0.01 -3.59 -9.32
C LEU A 308 1.22 -2.68 -9.49
N THR A 309 1.01 -1.39 -9.81
CA THR A 309 2.09 -0.41 -9.93
C THR A 309 2.81 -0.18 -8.60
N GLY A 310 2.08 -0.09 -7.49
CA GLY A 310 2.68 0.05 -6.17
C GLY A 310 3.49 -1.19 -5.73
N LEU A 311 3.02 -2.40 -6.08
CA LEU A 311 3.78 -3.63 -5.85
C LEU A 311 5.06 -3.68 -6.73
N VAL A 312 4.98 -3.24 -7.98
CA VAL A 312 6.17 -3.07 -8.85
C VAL A 312 7.17 -2.13 -8.19
N ALA A 313 6.72 -0.96 -7.73
CA ALA A 313 7.59 0.01 -7.07
C ALA A 313 8.37 -0.61 -5.90
N ALA A 314 7.68 -1.37 -5.04
CA ALA A 314 8.30 -2.04 -3.90
C ALA A 314 9.34 -3.08 -4.32
N LEU A 315 9.07 -3.84 -5.39
CA LEU A 315 9.99 -4.88 -5.87
C LEU A 315 11.25 -4.31 -6.52
N ILE A 316 11.12 -3.26 -7.36
CA ILE A 316 12.23 -2.78 -8.19
C ILE A 316 13.13 -1.73 -7.52
N ALA A 317 12.68 -1.09 -6.45
CA ALA A 317 13.50 -0.12 -5.73
C ALA A 317 14.77 -0.80 -5.17
N PRO A 318 15.91 -0.10 -5.12
CA PRO A 318 17.12 -0.65 -4.52
C PRO A 318 16.91 -1.05 -3.05
N ILE A 319 16.18 -0.20 -2.33
CA ILE A 319 15.84 -0.45 -0.92
C ILE A 319 14.34 -0.22 -0.73
N THR A 320 13.68 -1.21 -0.14
CA THR A 320 12.26 -1.17 0.21
C THR A 320 12.07 -1.64 1.65
N TRP A 321 11.84 -0.70 2.54
CA TRP A 321 11.53 -0.98 3.94
C TRP A 321 10.09 -1.47 4.12
N PRO A 322 9.74 -2.16 5.21
CA PRO A 322 8.36 -2.60 5.48
C PRO A 322 7.33 -1.48 5.40
N HIS A 323 7.66 -0.29 5.85
CA HIS A 323 6.80 0.89 5.78
C HIS A 323 6.61 1.49 4.37
N HIS A 324 7.29 0.96 3.34
CA HIS A 324 7.08 1.34 1.93
C HIS A 324 5.97 0.51 1.24
N VAL A 325 5.58 -0.64 1.82
CA VAL A 325 4.72 -1.62 1.13
C VAL A 325 3.23 -1.49 1.48
N TYR A 326 2.74 -0.27 1.71
CA TYR A 326 1.30 0.01 1.92
C TYR A 326 0.40 -0.61 0.84
N TRP A 327 0.93 -0.84 -0.37
CA TRP A 327 0.20 -1.37 -1.53
C TRP A 327 -0.35 -2.79 -1.35
N PHE A 328 0.06 -3.50 -0.31
CA PHE A 328 -0.61 -4.73 0.15
C PHE A 328 -2.04 -4.47 0.63
N VAL A 329 -2.35 -3.30 1.18
CA VAL A 329 -3.70 -2.96 1.65
C VAL A 329 -4.73 -3.02 0.53
N PRO A 330 -4.59 -2.26 -0.59
CA PRO A 330 -5.52 -2.39 -1.70
C PRO A 330 -5.47 -3.78 -2.35
N ALA A 331 -4.34 -4.50 -2.34
CA ALA A 331 -4.26 -5.88 -2.82
C ALA A 331 -5.14 -6.83 -2.01
N LEU A 332 -5.07 -6.79 -0.67
CA LEU A 332 -5.93 -7.57 0.23
C LEU A 332 -7.41 -7.25 0.01
N ILE A 333 -7.74 -5.96 -0.14
CA ILE A 333 -9.10 -5.51 -0.42
C ILE A 333 -9.63 -6.12 -1.74
N LEU A 334 -8.79 -6.14 -2.79
CA LEU A 334 -9.14 -6.72 -4.09
C LEU A 334 -9.30 -8.24 -4.03
N LEU A 335 -8.42 -8.94 -3.32
CA LEU A 335 -8.52 -10.39 -3.11
C LEU A 335 -9.81 -10.76 -2.40
N LEU A 336 -10.12 -10.09 -1.28
CA LEU A 336 -11.34 -10.32 -0.51
C LEU A 336 -12.60 -9.98 -1.32
N ASP A 337 -12.60 -8.85 -2.06
CA ASP A 337 -13.74 -8.53 -2.93
C ASP A 337 -13.93 -9.58 -4.03
N ALA A 338 -12.86 -10.12 -4.61
CA ALA A 338 -12.94 -11.17 -5.62
C ALA A 338 -13.40 -12.51 -5.04
N ALA A 339 -12.88 -12.90 -3.87
CA ALA A 339 -13.27 -14.13 -3.19
C ALA A 339 -14.74 -14.14 -2.76
N LEU A 340 -15.26 -13.00 -2.33
CA LEU A 340 -16.64 -12.85 -1.86
C LEU A 340 -17.66 -12.62 -2.99
N ARG A 341 -17.27 -12.66 -4.27
CA ARG A 341 -18.22 -12.61 -5.39
C ARG A 341 -18.89 -13.95 -5.55
N GLN A 342 -20.23 -13.95 -5.47
CA GLN A 342 -20.99 -15.14 -5.85
C GLN A 342 -20.82 -15.40 -7.36
N PRO A 343 -20.65 -16.65 -7.79
CA PRO A 343 -20.67 -16.99 -9.20
C PRO A 343 -22.05 -16.63 -9.78
N ALA A 344 -22.07 -15.95 -10.93
CA ALA A 344 -23.29 -15.50 -11.59
C ALA A 344 -24.30 -16.63 -11.90
N GLY A 345 -23.90 -17.90 -11.78
CA GLY A 345 -24.75 -19.07 -12.00
C GLY A 345 -25.65 -19.46 -10.82
N ILE A 346 -25.32 -19.06 -9.57
CA ILE A 346 -26.15 -19.44 -8.42
C ILE A 346 -27.42 -18.57 -8.37
N ASP A 347 -27.36 -17.29 -8.70
CA ASP A 347 -28.53 -16.42 -8.77
C ASP A 347 -29.46 -16.78 -9.95
N ALA A 348 -28.91 -17.33 -11.04
CA ALA A 348 -29.71 -17.83 -12.16
C ALA A 348 -30.42 -19.15 -11.81
N ALA A 349 -29.75 -20.03 -11.08
CA ALA A 349 -30.34 -21.30 -10.63
C ALA A 349 -31.45 -21.12 -9.56
N LEU A 350 -31.32 -20.09 -8.71
CA LEU A 350 -32.33 -19.76 -7.71
C LEU A 350 -33.53 -18.99 -8.28
N ARG A 351 -33.46 -18.50 -9.52
CA ARG A 351 -34.53 -17.74 -10.18
C ARG A 351 -35.29 -18.56 -11.24
N GLN A 352 -34.96 -19.83 -11.46
CA GLN A 352 -35.79 -20.70 -12.30
C GLN A 352 -36.95 -21.24 -11.47
N PRO A 353 -38.20 -20.83 -11.77
CA PRO A 353 -39.37 -21.34 -11.12
C PRO A 353 -39.91 -22.52 -11.93
N ASP A 354 -39.23 -23.64 -12.00
CA ASP A 354 -39.81 -24.80 -12.66
C ASP A 354 -39.46 -26.10 -11.93
N GLY A 355 -40.52 -26.71 -11.46
CA GLY A 355 -40.58 -28.01 -10.82
C GLY A 355 -40.18 -29.17 -11.74
N SER A 356 -38.87 -29.34 -11.90
CA SER A 356 -38.31 -30.61 -12.30
C SER A 356 -37.35 -31.08 -11.20
N ASP A 357 -37.90 -31.98 -10.35
CA ASP A 357 -37.16 -32.73 -9.33
C ASP A 357 -36.15 -33.70 -9.99
N THR A 358 -35.11 -33.18 -10.57
CA THR A 358 -33.87 -33.92 -10.78
C THR A 358 -32.77 -33.15 -10.06
N ALA A 359 -32.56 -33.48 -8.79
CA ALA A 359 -31.38 -33.05 -8.03
C ALA A 359 -30.14 -33.53 -8.80
N ALA A 360 -29.58 -32.64 -9.60
CA ALA A 360 -28.31 -32.89 -10.28
C ALA A 360 -27.24 -33.15 -9.20
N VAL A 361 -26.76 -34.37 -9.12
CA VAL A 361 -25.63 -34.76 -8.27
C VAL A 361 -24.46 -33.84 -8.62
N PRO A 362 -23.88 -33.11 -7.66
CA PRO A 362 -22.74 -32.20 -7.93
C PRO A 362 -21.58 -32.99 -8.54
N GLN A 363 -21.28 -32.76 -9.80
CA GLN A 363 -20.10 -33.34 -10.41
C GLN A 363 -18.86 -32.75 -9.79
N PRO A 364 -17.85 -33.57 -9.37
CA PRO A 364 -16.63 -33.09 -8.70
C PRO A 364 -15.82 -32.07 -9.52
N ASP A 365 -16.00 -32.03 -10.84
CA ASP A 365 -15.32 -31.10 -11.76
C ASP A 365 -16.25 -30.03 -12.36
N GLY A 366 -17.43 -29.87 -11.84
CA GLY A 366 -18.43 -28.91 -12.33
C GLY A 366 -18.04 -27.45 -12.10
N PRO A 367 -18.70 -26.47 -12.79
CA PRO A 367 -18.43 -25.04 -12.66
C PRO A 367 -18.51 -24.53 -11.21
N ALA A 368 -19.38 -25.12 -10.38
CA ALA A 368 -19.53 -24.80 -8.96
C ALA A 368 -18.30 -25.23 -8.13
N ALA A 369 -17.75 -26.44 -8.39
CA ALA A 369 -16.56 -26.92 -7.71
C ALA A 369 -15.31 -26.07 -8.08
N ARG A 370 -15.14 -25.74 -9.35
CA ARG A 370 -14.05 -24.86 -9.82
C ARG A 370 -14.15 -23.45 -9.21
N SER A 371 -15.36 -22.94 -9.03
CA SER A 371 -15.63 -21.67 -8.36
C SER A 371 -15.26 -21.73 -6.87
N GLY A 372 -15.59 -22.82 -6.18
CA GLY A 372 -15.22 -23.05 -4.78
C GLY A 372 -13.70 -23.09 -4.57
N VAL A 373 -12.98 -23.85 -5.40
CA VAL A 373 -11.51 -23.96 -5.35
C VAL A 373 -10.85 -22.59 -5.58
N ARG A 374 -11.31 -21.81 -6.55
CA ARG A 374 -10.82 -20.46 -6.82
C ARG A 374 -11.03 -19.53 -5.63
N THR A 375 -12.23 -19.54 -5.04
CA THR A 375 -12.57 -18.73 -3.86
C THR A 375 -11.67 -19.10 -2.68
N ALA A 376 -11.52 -20.40 -2.39
CA ALA A 376 -10.63 -20.88 -1.33
C ALA A 376 -9.17 -20.44 -1.57
N GLY A 377 -8.68 -20.54 -2.80
CA GLY A 377 -7.34 -20.07 -3.16
C GLY A 377 -7.14 -18.56 -2.92
N LEU A 378 -8.10 -17.72 -3.32
CA LEU A 378 -8.04 -16.27 -3.08
C LEU A 378 -8.07 -15.93 -1.59
N LEU A 379 -8.90 -16.63 -0.80
CA LEU A 379 -8.95 -16.46 0.64
C LEU A 379 -7.67 -16.93 1.32
N ALA A 380 -7.07 -18.03 0.88
CA ALA A 380 -5.80 -18.52 1.40
C ALA A 380 -4.67 -17.52 1.14
N VAL A 381 -4.57 -16.98 -0.09
CA VAL A 381 -3.59 -15.94 -0.42
C VAL A 381 -3.82 -14.68 0.42
N ALA A 382 -5.08 -14.24 0.56
CA ALA A 382 -5.40 -13.07 1.37
C ALA A 382 -5.06 -13.29 2.86
N ALA A 383 -5.44 -14.43 3.43
CA ALA A 383 -5.18 -14.76 4.83
C ALA A 383 -3.68 -14.94 5.10
N GLY A 384 -2.96 -15.65 4.23
CA GLY A 384 -1.51 -15.83 4.35
C GLY A 384 -0.75 -14.51 4.23
N THR A 385 -1.11 -13.67 3.25
CA THR A 385 -0.53 -12.32 3.10
C THR A 385 -0.84 -11.47 4.32
N PHE A 386 -2.09 -11.45 4.81
CA PHE A 386 -2.46 -10.67 5.99
C PHE A 386 -1.72 -11.14 7.24
N ALA A 387 -1.63 -12.45 7.46
CA ALA A 387 -0.87 -13.02 8.58
C ALA A 387 0.61 -12.62 8.51
N ALA A 388 1.24 -12.74 7.34
CA ALA A 388 2.61 -12.28 7.13
C ALA A 388 2.81 -10.79 7.49
N LEU A 389 1.85 -9.94 7.09
CA LEU A 389 1.90 -8.51 7.39
C LEU A 389 1.64 -8.18 8.87
N VAL A 390 0.84 -8.98 9.57
CA VAL A 390 0.59 -8.78 11.02
C VAL A 390 1.81 -9.17 11.85
N PHE A 391 2.40 -10.33 11.56
CA PHE A 391 3.60 -10.80 12.26
C PHE A 391 4.82 -9.94 11.95
N GLY A 392 4.97 -9.51 10.70
CA GLY A 392 6.07 -8.69 10.22
C GLY A 392 7.33 -9.50 9.92
N VAL A 393 8.14 -9.03 8.97
CA VAL A 393 9.38 -9.73 8.57
C VAL A 393 10.53 -9.47 9.54
N VAL A 394 10.64 -8.22 10.02
CA VAL A 394 11.75 -7.81 10.89
C VAL A 394 11.57 -8.37 12.32
N SER A 395 10.33 -8.58 12.74
CA SER A 395 10.03 -9.08 14.10
C SER A 395 10.20 -10.60 14.26
N LEU A 396 10.17 -11.35 13.14
CA LEU A 396 10.21 -12.82 13.15
C LEU A 396 11.61 -13.39 13.08
N ILE A 397 12.57 -12.62 12.59
CA ILE A 397 13.87 -13.12 12.23
C ILE A 397 14.93 -12.16 12.74
N ASP A 398 16.12 -12.70 12.99
CA ASP A 398 17.32 -11.96 13.33
C ASP A 398 17.44 -10.64 12.59
N TRP A 399 17.81 -9.59 13.30
CA TRP A 399 18.01 -8.24 12.79
C TRP A 399 19.10 -8.14 11.70
N GLY A 400 19.72 -9.29 11.33
CA GLY A 400 20.72 -9.37 10.28
C GLY A 400 21.97 -8.55 10.62
N HIS A 401 22.42 -8.58 11.89
CA HIS A 401 23.66 -7.94 12.32
C HIS A 401 24.86 -8.49 11.52
N ASP A 402 24.89 -9.81 11.34
CA ASP A 402 25.95 -10.48 10.61
C ASP A 402 25.68 -10.46 9.10
N ARG A 403 26.70 -10.11 8.34
CA ARG A 403 26.66 -10.13 6.87
C ARG A 403 27.08 -11.53 6.39
N VAL A 404 26.14 -12.47 6.46
CA VAL A 404 26.34 -13.85 6.02
C VAL A 404 25.29 -14.25 4.99
N PRO A 405 25.62 -15.16 4.03
CA PRO A 405 24.63 -15.71 3.10
C PRO A 405 23.52 -16.41 3.86
N THR A 406 22.32 -16.42 3.28
CA THR A 406 21.20 -17.15 3.85
C THR A 406 21.10 -18.51 3.16
N ASP A 407 21.74 -19.53 3.71
CA ASP A 407 21.85 -20.85 3.14
C ASP A 407 20.66 -21.77 3.43
N ASP A 408 19.98 -21.53 4.59
CA ASP A 408 18.80 -22.30 4.95
C ASP A 408 17.56 -21.83 4.16
N PRO A 409 16.88 -22.74 3.40
CA PRO A 409 15.73 -22.37 2.58
C PRO A 409 14.56 -21.77 3.37
N VAL A 410 14.30 -22.22 4.60
CA VAL A 410 13.20 -21.71 5.41
C VAL A 410 13.50 -20.29 5.86
N THR A 411 14.69 -20.05 6.39
CA THR A 411 15.16 -18.71 6.76
C THR A 411 15.18 -17.77 5.54
N PHE A 412 15.62 -18.28 4.38
CA PHE A 412 15.58 -17.49 3.15
C PHE A 412 14.16 -17.07 2.76
N LEU A 413 13.19 -18.00 2.77
CA LEU A 413 11.79 -17.70 2.48
C LEU A 413 11.22 -16.68 3.47
N LEU A 414 11.50 -16.83 4.75
CA LEU A 414 11.02 -15.91 5.79
C LEU A 414 11.64 -14.52 5.66
N ARG A 415 12.95 -14.42 5.44
CA ARG A 415 13.65 -13.14 5.23
C ARG A 415 13.21 -12.40 3.96
N ASN A 416 12.60 -13.09 2.99
CA ASN A 416 12.12 -12.54 1.73
C ASN A 416 10.59 -12.51 1.62
N LEU A 417 9.88 -12.63 2.74
CA LEU A 417 8.44 -12.89 2.76
C LEU A 417 7.62 -11.86 1.98
N TYR A 418 7.94 -10.55 2.08
CA TYR A 418 7.20 -9.52 1.36
C TYR A 418 7.59 -9.43 -0.11
N VAL A 419 8.84 -9.72 -0.46
CA VAL A 419 9.27 -9.83 -1.87
C VAL A 419 8.47 -10.94 -2.55
N LEU A 420 8.41 -12.12 -1.91
CA LEU A 420 7.70 -13.29 -2.45
C LEU A 420 6.18 -13.07 -2.50
N ALA A 421 5.60 -12.48 -1.45
CA ALA A 421 4.19 -12.13 -1.42
C ALA A 421 3.85 -11.08 -2.49
N ALA A 422 4.68 -10.04 -2.67
CA ALA A 422 4.47 -9.04 -3.72
C ALA A 422 4.59 -9.65 -5.13
N ALA A 423 5.56 -10.53 -5.36
CA ALA A 423 5.71 -11.25 -6.63
C ALA A 423 4.51 -12.18 -6.90
N LEU A 424 4.04 -12.92 -5.89
CA LEU A 424 2.83 -13.75 -5.98
C LEU A 424 1.60 -12.89 -6.32
N LEU A 425 1.41 -11.77 -5.64
CA LEU A 425 0.30 -10.85 -5.90
C LEU A 425 0.42 -10.20 -7.28
N LEU A 426 1.64 -9.88 -7.71
CA LEU A 426 1.86 -9.32 -9.04
C LEU A 426 1.37 -10.26 -10.15
N VAL A 427 1.41 -11.57 -9.93
CA VAL A 427 0.91 -12.59 -10.87
C VAL A 427 -0.56 -12.92 -10.64
N SER A 428 -0.98 -13.08 -9.38
CA SER A 428 -2.29 -13.66 -9.02
C SER A 428 -3.41 -12.66 -8.78
N LEU A 429 -3.11 -11.35 -8.63
CA LEU A 429 -4.12 -10.35 -8.32
C LEU A 429 -5.22 -10.33 -9.39
N PRO A 430 -6.50 -10.54 -9.02
CA PRO A 430 -7.58 -10.60 -9.98
C PRO A 430 -7.88 -9.23 -10.59
N ILE A 431 -7.99 -9.17 -11.91
CA ILE A 431 -8.44 -7.99 -12.65
C ILE A 431 -9.92 -8.14 -12.97
N ARG A 432 -10.72 -7.15 -12.60
CA ARG A 432 -12.14 -7.09 -12.91
C ARG A 432 -12.37 -6.59 -14.33
N ARG A 433 -13.27 -7.23 -15.04
CA ARG A 433 -13.82 -6.64 -16.26
C ARG A 433 -15.11 -5.93 -15.87
N THR A 434 -15.13 -4.61 -15.95
CA THR A 434 -16.39 -3.88 -15.89
C THR A 434 -17.08 -4.06 -17.23
N PRO A 435 -18.34 -4.51 -17.29
CA PRO A 435 -19.09 -4.52 -18.55
C PRO A 435 -19.01 -3.11 -19.14
N ALA A 436 -18.70 -3.00 -20.43
CA ALA A 436 -18.79 -1.72 -21.12
C ALA A 436 -20.25 -1.23 -20.96
N GLU A 437 -20.45 -0.03 -20.42
CA GLU A 437 -21.77 0.61 -20.48
C GLU A 437 -22.14 0.66 -21.95
N SER A 438 -23.25 0.01 -22.31
CA SER A 438 -23.79 0.14 -23.67
C SER A 438 -24.00 1.65 -23.93
N PRO A 439 -23.50 2.19 -25.04
CA PRO A 439 -23.72 3.59 -25.34
C PRO A 439 -25.24 3.86 -25.35
N ARG A 440 -25.68 4.80 -24.51
CA ARG A 440 -27.04 5.32 -24.50
C ARG A 440 -27.25 6.26 -25.66
#